data_79fe683809fa7e319e87093506e049ed
#
_entry.id   79fe683809fa7e319e87093506e049ed
#
_cell.length_a   1.000
_cell.length_b   1.000
_cell.length_c   1.000
_cell.angle_alpha   90.00
_cell.angle_beta   90.00
_cell.angle_gamma   90.00
#
_symmetry.space_group_name_H-M   'P 1'
#
loop_
_entity.id
_entity.type
_entity.pdbx_description
1 polymer ?
#
loop_
_entity_poly.entity_id
_entity_poly.type
_entity_poly.pdbx_seq_one_letter_code
_entity_poly.pdbx_strand_id
1 'polypeptide(L)'
;TAGLIKWGFVAQSTHVLKVYNAGEYMDLSLLEDFEKEYDCTIVYETFESNEMMYTKLSSGETYDVLIPSDYMIERLIKEEYLQALDWKEIPNKKNLLNDVMNQSYDPGNRYSCPYFWGTVGILYDKTVVDEADLKDGWNLLCNPKYKGNIYMYDSERDSFMIALKALGYSMNTTNESEIEEAYQWLIDQRDTMDPIYAGDDVIDNMISGNKALAVVYSGDASYIISENPNLDYFTPEQGTNRWYDAMVITKDCSEVQLAHEFINFMISDKSALSNTEEVGYTSTVKSAFETMKEGDYAGISSYIPDTINPNNEIFAYQQPKIKQKFAELWTKVKAK
;
A
#
# COMPACT_ATOMS: atom_id res chain seq x y z
N THR A 1 42.12 46.38 2.79
CA THR A 1 42.12 44.94 2.40
C THR A 1 40.72 44.41 2.36
N ALA A 2 40.13 44.41 1.15
CA ALA A 2 38.79 43.89 0.91
C ALA A 2 38.84 42.37 0.76
N GLY A 3 38.20 41.64 1.67
CA GLY A 3 38.04 40.19 1.60
C GLY A 3 37.06 39.82 0.50
N LEU A 4 37.55 39.17 -0.54
CA LEU A 4 36.76 38.54 -1.57
C LEU A 4 36.06 37.32 -0.96
N ILE A 5 34.73 37.42 -0.72
CA ILE A 5 33.90 36.26 -0.46
C ILE A 5 33.68 35.53 -1.79
N LYS A 6 34.36 34.40 -1.98
CA LYS A 6 34.11 33.48 -3.07
C LYS A 6 32.76 32.81 -2.77
N TRP A 7 31.70 33.26 -3.43
CA TRP A 7 30.47 32.47 -3.56
C TRP A 7 30.80 31.31 -4.51
N GLY A 8 31.01 30.13 -3.92
CA GLY A 8 31.09 28.91 -4.72
C GLY A 8 29.68 28.61 -5.28
N PHE A 9 29.52 28.87 -6.57
CA PHE A 9 28.39 28.26 -7.30
C PHE A 9 28.63 26.75 -7.27
N VAL A 10 27.89 26.02 -6.47
CA VAL A 10 27.73 24.58 -6.64
C VAL A 10 26.98 24.43 -7.97
N ALA A 11 27.69 23.96 -9.00
CA ALA A 11 27.07 23.67 -10.28
C ALA A 11 25.98 22.63 -10.02
N GLN A 12 24.68 22.98 -10.22
CA GLN A 12 23.61 22.02 -10.19
C GLN A 12 23.87 20.99 -11.30
N SER A 13 23.75 19.70 -10.95
CA SER A 13 23.82 18.64 -11.94
C SER A 13 22.83 18.90 -13.07
N THR A 14 23.24 18.63 -14.31
CA THR A 14 22.37 18.74 -15.49
C THR A 14 21.37 17.59 -15.57
N HIS A 15 21.57 16.51 -14.80
CA HIS A 15 20.70 15.34 -14.75
C HIS A 15 19.67 15.50 -13.63
N VAL A 16 18.39 15.56 -14.02
CA VAL A 16 17.27 15.70 -13.10
C VAL A 16 16.34 14.50 -13.25
N LEU A 17 16.10 13.81 -12.15
CA LEU A 17 15.15 12.71 -12.09
C LEU A 17 13.92 13.14 -11.28
N LYS A 18 12.74 13.05 -11.89
CA LYS A 18 11.47 13.38 -11.24
C LYS A 18 10.82 12.10 -10.71
N VAL A 19 10.69 12.03 -9.38
CA VAL A 19 10.09 10.89 -8.67
C VAL A 19 8.79 11.31 -8.01
N TYR A 20 7.73 10.55 -8.23
CA TYR A 20 6.40 10.81 -7.71
C TYR A 20 5.90 9.61 -6.90
N ASN A 21 5.76 9.78 -5.59
CA ASN A 21 5.46 8.73 -4.64
C ASN A 21 4.26 9.09 -3.76
N ALA A 22 3.71 8.13 -3.06
CA ALA A 22 2.75 8.39 -1.99
C ALA A 22 3.41 9.18 -0.84
N GLY A 23 2.62 9.96 -0.10
CA GLY A 23 3.12 10.71 1.05
C GLY A 23 3.62 9.79 2.16
N GLU A 24 4.67 10.21 2.87
CA GLU A 24 5.28 9.49 4.01
C GLU A 24 5.64 8.04 3.69
N TYR A 25 6.19 7.80 2.52
CA TYR A 25 6.37 6.44 1.98
C TYR A 25 7.83 6.15 1.56
N MET A 26 8.78 6.88 2.11
CA MET A 26 10.20 6.70 1.84
C MET A 26 11.05 7.35 2.92
N ASP A 27 12.20 6.74 3.22
CA ASP A 27 13.28 7.41 3.93
C ASP A 27 13.93 8.44 3.00
N LEU A 28 13.63 9.71 3.23
CA LEU A 28 14.06 10.79 2.35
C LEU A 28 15.58 11.00 2.32
N SER A 29 16.31 10.51 3.33
CA SER A 29 17.78 10.55 3.33
C SER A 29 18.39 9.75 2.18
N LEU A 30 17.67 8.74 1.68
CA LEU A 30 18.07 7.94 0.53
C LEU A 30 18.14 8.76 -0.75
N LEU A 31 17.32 9.79 -0.88
CA LEU A 31 17.37 10.68 -2.05
C LEU A 31 18.66 11.46 -2.11
N GLU A 32 19.14 11.96 -0.98
CA GLU A 32 20.44 12.67 -0.90
C GLU A 32 21.61 11.71 -1.20
N ASP A 33 21.53 10.49 -0.66
CA ASP A 33 22.55 9.47 -0.91
C ASP A 33 22.64 9.12 -2.39
N PHE A 34 21.48 8.96 -3.05
CA PHE A 34 21.41 8.70 -4.48
C PHE A 34 21.97 9.86 -5.31
N GLU A 35 21.60 11.10 -4.97
CA GLU A 35 22.09 12.29 -5.66
C GLU A 35 23.61 12.39 -5.61
N LYS A 36 24.23 12.05 -4.47
CA LYS A 36 25.68 12.05 -4.31
C LYS A 36 26.36 10.95 -5.11
N GLU A 37 25.76 9.74 -5.12
CA GLU A 37 26.35 8.57 -5.79
C GLU A 37 26.29 8.69 -7.32
N TYR A 38 25.21 9.26 -7.85
CA TYR A 38 24.95 9.32 -9.29
C TYR A 38 25.08 10.71 -9.89
N ASP A 39 25.54 11.69 -9.12
CA ASP A 39 25.73 13.08 -9.57
C ASP A 39 24.50 13.62 -10.32
N CYS A 40 23.37 13.65 -9.62
CA CYS A 40 22.10 14.09 -10.16
C CYS A 40 21.30 14.90 -9.12
N THR A 41 20.22 15.50 -9.58
CA THR A 41 19.21 16.15 -8.72
C THR A 41 17.92 15.40 -8.82
N ILE A 42 17.32 15.03 -7.68
CA ILE A 42 15.97 14.46 -7.61
C ILE A 42 14.97 15.55 -7.32
N VAL A 43 13.94 15.65 -8.14
CA VAL A 43 12.73 16.42 -7.86
C VAL A 43 11.70 15.42 -7.33
N TYR A 44 11.44 15.48 -6.04
CA TYR A 44 10.57 14.53 -5.35
C TYR A 44 9.23 15.19 -5.02
N GLU A 45 8.15 14.59 -5.51
CA GLU A 45 6.77 15.01 -5.21
C GLU A 45 6.00 13.85 -4.60
N THR A 46 4.95 14.18 -3.85
CA THR A 46 4.05 13.19 -3.26
C THR A 46 2.62 13.39 -3.71
N PHE A 47 1.87 12.30 -3.78
CA PHE A 47 0.42 12.31 -4.07
C PHE A 47 -0.36 11.76 -2.88
N GLU A 48 -1.58 12.25 -2.71
CA GLU A 48 -2.49 11.78 -1.66
C GLU A 48 -3.22 10.48 -2.06
N SER A 49 -3.45 10.29 -3.36
CA SER A 49 -4.10 9.10 -3.91
C SER A 49 -3.57 8.75 -5.29
N ASN A 50 -3.67 7.48 -5.67
CA ASN A 50 -3.33 7.03 -7.01
C ASN A 50 -4.17 7.76 -8.08
N GLU A 51 -5.42 8.08 -7.78
CA GLU A 51 -6.32 8.79 -8.68
C GLU A 51 -5.84 10.23 -8.94
N MET A 52 -5.36 10.92 -7.91
CA MET A 52 -4.76 12.26 -8.06
C MET A 52 -3.47 12.21 -8.88
N MET A 53 -2.62 11.22 -8.64
CA MET A 53 -1.42 10.99 -9.44
C MET A 53 -1.78 10.78 -10.92
N TYR A 54 -2.76 9.93 -11.19
CA TYR A 54 -3.24 9.67 -12.55
C TYR A 54 -3.77 10.93 -13.23
N THR A 55 -4.53 11.75 -12.52
CA THR A 55 -5.08 13.01 -13.05
C THR A 55 -3.96 13.95 -13.50
N LYS A 56 -2.90 14.08 -12.70
CA LYS A 56 -1.75 14.91 -13.08
C LYS A 56 -1.01 14.36 -14.28
N LEU A 57 -0.76 13.05 -14.29
CA LEU A 57 -0.09 12.40 -15.41
C LEU A 57 -0.89 12.53 -16.71
N SER A 58 -2.19 12.30 -16.65
CA SER A 58 -3.09 12.41 -17.81
C SER A 58 -3.30 13.85 -18.29
N SER A 59 -3.09 14.85 -17.44
CA SER A 59 -3.15 16.26 -17.80
C SER A 59 -1.89 16.75 -18.53
N GLY A 60 -0.88 15.91 -18.66
CA GLY A 60 0.37 16.22 -19.37
C GLY A 60 1.56 16.60 -18.49
N GLU A 61 1.44 16.51 -17.17
CA GLU A 61 2.59 16.67 -16.30
C GLU A 61 3.55 15.49 -16.48
N THR A 62 4.85 15.76 -16.48
CA THR A 62 5.89 14.77 -16.76
C THR A 62 6.60 14.33 -15.49
N TYR A 63 6.78 13.03 -15.37
CA TYR A 63 7.54 12.38 -14.31
C TYR A 63 8.41 11.28 -14.92
N ASP A 64 9.43 10.85 -14.20
CA ASP A 64 10.33 9.78 -14.65
C ASP A 64 10.01 8.45 -13.95
N VAL A 65 9.92 8.47 -12.63
CA VAL A 65 9.60 7.30 -11.81
C VAL A 65 8.33 7.59 -11.02
N LEU A 66 7.38 6.65 -11.07
CA LEU A 66 6.17 6.65 -10.26
C LEU A 66 6.22 5.45 -9.31
N ILE A 67 5.59 5.59 -8.13
CA ILE A 67 5.46 4.48 -7.18
C ILE A 67 3.97 4.30 -6.84
N PRO A 68 3.17 3.80 -7.78
CA PRO A 68 1.73 3.59 -7.58
C PRO A 68 1.41 2.21 -7.03
N SER A 69 0.13 2.02 -6.72
CA SER A 69 -0.42 0.72 -6.33
C SER A 69 -0.75 -0.15 -7.54
N ASP A 70 -0.88 -1.44 -7.29
CA ASP A 70 -1.09 -2.50 -8.28
C ASP A 70 -2.20 -2.23 -9.30
N TYR A 71 -3.42 -1.89 -8.85
CA TYR A 71 -4.55 -1.62 -9.74
C TYR A 71 -4.30 -0.41 -10.66
N MET A 72 -3.55 0.57 -10.17
CA MET A 72 -3.17 1.74 -10.95
C MET A 72 -2.07 1.39 -11.97
N ILE A 73 -1.12 0.54 -11.60
CA ILE A 73 -0.10 0.04 -12.53
C ILE A 73 -0.77 -0.70 -13.69
N GLU A 74 -1.75 -1.56 -13.40
CA GLU A 74 -2.51 -2.25 -14.44
C GLU A 74 -3.16 -1.25 -15.41
N ARG A 75 -3.76 -0.18 -14.89
CA ARG A 75 -4.34 0.89 -15.70
C ARG A 75 -3.30 1.61 -16.55
N LEU A 76 -2.18 2.01 -15.94
CA LEU A 76 -1.12 2.72 -16.64
C LEU A 76 -0.50 1.88 -17.76
N ILE A 77 -0.39 0.56 -17.58
CA ILE A 77 0.05 -0.36 -18.63
C ILE A 77 -0.96 -0.37 -19.78
N LYS A 78 -2.24 -0.54 -19.47
CA LYS A 78 -3.31 -0.60 -20.49
C LYS A 78 -3.42 0.69 -21.30
N GLU A 79 -3.23 1.83 -20.67
CA GLU A 79 -3.31 3.15 -21.29
C GLU A 79 -1.97 3.63 -21.85
N GLU A 80 -0.95 2.77 -21.86
CA GLU A 80 0.36 3.02 -22.48
C GLU A 80 1.12 4.21 -21.90
N TYR A 81 1.03 4.43 -20.58
CA TYR A 81 1.80 5.46 -19.87
C TYR A 81 3.20 5.02 -19.45
N LEU A 82 3.50 3.72 -19.52
CA LEU A 82 4.74 3.16 -19.00
C LEU A 82 5.61 2.58 -20.12
N GLN A 83 6.91 2.57 -19.88
CA GLN A 83 7.85 1.78 -20.67
C GLN A 83 8.28 0.53 -19.90
N ALA A 84 8.65 -0.50 -20.64
CA ALA A 84 9.16 -1.74 -20.06
C ALA A 84 10.48 -1.50 -19.33
N LEU A 85 10.65 -2.17 -18.18
CA LEU A 85 11.92 -2.17 -17.47
C LEU A 85 12.97 -3.00 -18.23
N ASP A 86 14.18 -2.50 -18.29
CA ASP A 86 15.34 -3.29 -18.69
C ASP A 86 15.98 -3.88 -17.42
N TRP A 87 15.62 -5.12 -17.11
CA TRP A 87 16.11 -5.79 -15.91
C TRP A 87 17.61 -6.04 -15.89
N LYS A 88 18.30 -5.93 -17.02
CA LYS A 88 19.76 -5.98 -17.07
C LYS A 88 20.39 -4.77 -16.37
N GLU A 89 19.67 -3.65 -16.35
CA GLU A 89 20.06 -2.43 -15.65
C GLU A 89 19.67 -2.43 -14.15
N ILE A 90 19.01 -3.50 -13.69
CA ILE A 90 18.58 -3.66 -12.30
C ILE A 90 19.15 -4.96 -11.73
N PRO A 91 20.47 -5.05 -11.53
CA PRO A 91 21.11 -6.28 -11.04
C PRO A 91 20.69 -6.68 -9.63
N ASN A 92 20.16 -5.76 -8.81
CA ASN A 92 19.63 -6.06 -7.49
C ASN A 92 18.28 -6.80 -7.53
N LYS A 93 17.74 -7.12 -8.70
CA LYS A 93 16.58 -8.02 -8.86
C LYS A 93 16.71 -9.29 -8.02
N LYS A 94 17.91 -9.83 -7.93
CA LYS A 94 18.23 -11.03 -7.11
C LYS A 94 17.92 -10.85 -5.63
N ASN A 95 17.82 -9.61 -5.13
CA ASN A 95 17.51 -9.29 -3.75
C ASN A 95 16.01 -9.43 -3.43
N LEU A 96 15.15 -9.43 -4.45
CA LEU A 96 13.69 -9.45 -4.26
C LEU A 96 13.20 -10.83 -3.83
N LEU A 97 12.18 -10.81 -2.96
CA LEU A 97 11.44 -12.02 -2.59
C LEU A 97 10.74 -12.62 -3.82
N ASN A 98 10.69 -13.95 -3.91
CA ASN A 98 9.96 -14.62 -4.98
C ASN A 98 8.45 -14.32 -4.91
N ASP A 99 7.89 -14.23 -3.72
CA ASP A 99 6.46 -14.05 -3.48
C ASP A 99 5.91 -12.69 -3.96
N VAL A 100 6.78 -11.70 -4.20
CA VAL A 100 6.36 -10.38 -4.69
C VAL A 100 6.43 -10.26 -6.21
N MET A 101 7.00 -11.25 -6.88
CA MET A 101 7.21 -11.23 -8.32
C MET A 101 6.06 -11.92 -9.07
N ASN A 102 5.90 -11.55 -10.33
CA ASN A 102 4.97 -12.19 -11.27
C ASN A 102 3.51 -12.21 -10.79
N GLN A 103 3.03 -11.08 -10.30
CA GLN A 103 1.65 -10.93 -9.86
C GLN A 103 0.72 -10.51 -11.01
N SER A 104 -0.60 -10.66 -10.81
CA SER A 104 -1.61 -10.46 -11.85
C SER A 104 -1.66 -9.05 -12.43
N TYR A 105 -1.27 -8.03 -11.67
CA TYR A 105 -1.28 -6.65 -12.16
C TYR A 105 -0.19 -6.37 -13.21
N ASP A 106 0.87 -7.14 -13.21
CA ASP A 106 1.99 -7.02 -14.16
C ASP A 106 2.72 -8.38 -14.31
N PRO A 107 2.16 -9.32 -15.07
CA PRO A 107 2.76 -10.64 -15.26
C PRO A 107 4.20 -10.54 -15.78
N GLY A 108 5.10 -11.28 -15.12
CA GLY A 108 6.52 -11.27 -15.45
C GLY A 108 7.27 -10.02 -15.05
N ASN A 109 6.65 -9.10 -14.32
CA ASN A 109 7.25 -7.82 -13.91
C ASN A 109 7.87 -7.05 -15.09
N ARG A 110 7.16 -7.01 -16.17
CA ARG A 110 7.63 -6.35 -17.40
C ARG A 110 7.80 -4.84 -17.19
N TYR A 111 6.96 -4.22 -16.38
CA TYR A 111 6.89 -2.77 -16.20
C TYR A 111 7.21 -2.30 -14.78
N SER A 112 7.18 -3.20 -13.80
CA SER A 112 7.19 -2.80 -12.38
C SER A 112 8.21 -3.56 -11.56
N CYS A 113 8.82 -2.85 -10.60
CA CYS A 113 9.69 -3.41 -9.58
C CYS A 113 9.02 -3.24 -8.22
N PRO A 114 8.69 -4.32 -7.49
CA PRO A 114 8.01 -4.23 -6.20
C PRO A 114 8.76 -3.37 -5.19
N TYR A 115 8.01 -2.58 -4.43
CA TYR A 115 8.53 -1.62 -3.47
C TYR A 115 8.13 -1.97 -2.03
N PHE A 116 6.83 -1.96 -1.72
CA PHE A 116 6.25 -2.49 -0.49
C PHE A 116 5.05 -3.38 -0.81
N TRP A 117 4.65 -4.20 0.14
CA TRP A 117 3.51 -5.09 0.01
C TRP A 117 2.88 -5.39 1.36
N GLY A 118 1.67 -5.93 1.35
CA GLY A 118 0.95 -6.25 2.56
C GLY A 118 -0.45 -6.75 2.30
N THR A 119 -1.24 -6.71 3.37
CA THR A 119 -2.65 -7.11 3.38
C THR A 119 -3.50 -6.07 4.09
N VAL A 120 -4.82 -6.20 3.97
CA VAL A 120 -5.79 -5.55 4.86
C VAL A 120 -6.30 -6.62 5.81
N GLY A 121 -6.46 -6.30 7.07
CA GLY A 121 -6.93 -7.27 8.06
C GLY A 121 -7.62 -6.63 9.25
N ILE A 122 -7.88 -7.46 10.25
CA ILE A 122 -8.51 -7.04 11.48
C ILE A 122 -7.47 -6.98 12.60
N LEU A 123 -7.31 -5.79 13.16
CA LEU A 123 -6.58 -5.56 14.39
C LEU A 123 -7.56 -5.69 15.56
N TYR A 124 -7.20 -6.43 16.59
CA TYR A 124 -8.09 -6.67 17.72
C TYR A 124 -7.36 -6.61 19.05
N ASP A 125 -8.08 -6.19 20.08
CA ASP A 125 -7.59 -6.16 21.46
C ASP A 125 -7.82 -7.54 22.11
N LYS A 126 -6.73 -8.26 22.39
CA LYS A 126 -6.76 -9.59 22.99
C LYS A 126 -7.38 -9.62 24.40
N THR A 127 -7.41 -8.47 25.07
CA THR A 127 -7.99 -8.35 26.42
C THR A 127 -9.49 -8.18 26.40
N VAL A 128 -10.10 -7.87 25.24
CA VAL A 128 -11.53 -7.59 25.07
C VAL A 128 -12.20 -8.60 24.15
N VAL A 129 -11.53 -8.98 23.05
CA VAL A 129 -12.10 -9.87 22.02
C VAL A 129 -11.85 -11.32 22.41
N ASP A 130 -12.94 -12.12 22.40
CA ASP A 130 -12.85 -13.56 22.63
C ASP A 130 -12.17 -14.23 21.43
N GLU A 131 -11.15 -15.03 21.70
CA GLU A 131 -10.41 -15.76 20.66
C GLU A 131 -11.33 -16.65 19.82
N ALA A 132 -12.37 -17.25 20.43
CA ALA A 132 -13.35 -18.07 19.73
C ALA A 132 -14.14 -17.30 18.65
N ASP A 133 -14.24 -15.98 18.76
CA ASP A 133 -14.98 -15.16 17.81
C ASP A 133 -14.14 -14.88 16.52
N LEU A 134 -12.83 -15.07 16.56
CA LEU A 134 -11.94 -14.81 15.41
C LEU A 134 -12.27 -15.72 14.21
N LYS A 135 -12.83 -16.92 14.46
CA LYS A 135 -13.26 -17.85 13.40
C LYS A 135 -14.36 -17.28 12.50
N ASP A 136 -15.09 -16.26 12.96
CA ASP A 136 -16.15 -15.62 12.18
C ASP A 136 -15.55 -14.77 11.02
N GLY A 137 -14.24 -14.56 11.02
CA GLY A 137 -13.54 -13.81 9.97
C GLY A 137 -14.07 -12.40 9.86
N TRP A 138 -14.43 -11.97 8.65
CA TRP A 138 -14.99 -10.63 8.42
C TRP A 138 -16.33 -10.40 9.15
N ASN A 139 -17.08 -11.46 9.42
CA ASN A 139 -18.35 -11.36 10.16
C ASN A 139 -18.14 -11.05 11.66
N LEU A 140 -16.91 -11.09 12.16
CA LEU A 140 -16.57 -10.55 13.48
C LEU A 140 -16.98 -9.08 13.60
N LEU A 141 -16.90 -8.33 12.49
CA LEU A 141 -17.30 -6.94 12.41
C LEU A 141 -18.82 -6.73 12.49
N CYS A 142 -19.59 -7.82 12.48
CA CYS A 142 -21.04 -7.83 12.65
C CYS A 142 -21.49 -8.47 13.98
N ASN A 143 -20.56 -8.86 14.85
CA ASN A 143 -20.88 -9.49 16.12
C ASN A 143 -21.41 -8.45 17.12
N PRO A 144 -22.68 -8.55 17.57
CA PRO A 144 -23.31 -7.55 18.44
C PRO A 144 -22.57 -7.31 19.76
N LYS A 145 -21.77 -8.28 20.21
CA LYS A 145 -20.93 -8.18 21.39
C LYS A 145 -19.98 -6.96 21.33
N TYR A 146 -19.56 -6.58 20.12
CA TYR A 146 -18.60 -5.50 19.89
C TYR A 146 -19.25 -4.22 19.33
N LYS A 147 -20.56 -4.10 19.45
CA LYS A 147 -21.28 -2.90 19.00
C LYS A 147 -20.66 -1.63 19.60
N GLY A 148 -20.42 -0.63 18.76
CA GLY A 148 -19.82 0.64 19.15
C GLY A 148 -18.30 0.57 19.38
N ASN A 149 -17.67 -0.58 19.18
CA ASN A 149 -16.25 -0.83 19.42
C ASN A 149 -15.45 -1.16 18.15
N ILE A 150 -15.85 -0.58 17.02
CA ILE A 150 -15.28 -0.91 15.71
C ILE A 150 -14.84 0.35 14.96
N TYR A 151 -13.62 0.34 14.45
CA TYR A 151 -13.17 1.21 13.38
C TYR A 151 -13.23 0.46 12.05
N MET A 152 -14.09 0.90 11.14
CA MET A 152 -14.00 0.56 9.73
C MET A 152 -13.10 1.57 9.04
N TYR A 153 -12.48 1.17 7.92
CA TYR A 153 -11.67 2.08 7.15
C TYR A 153 -12.54 2.93 6.21
N ASP A 154 -12.31 4.23 6.17
CA ASP A 154 -13.03 5.13 5.25
C ASP A 154 -12.47 5.00 3.82
N SER A 155 -12.71 3.87 3.24
CA SER A 155 -12.33 3.51 1.87
C SER A 155 -13.43 2.67 1.25
N GLU A 156 -13.96 3.12 0.13
CA GLU A 156 -14.97 2.35 -0.62
C GLU A 156 -14.42 1.00 -1.06
N ARG A 157 -13.19 0.98 -1.56
CA ARG A 157 -12.55 -0.23 -2.07
C ARG A 157 -12.39 -1.28 -1.00
N ASP A 158 -11.81 -0.90 0.14
CA ASP A 158 -11.57 -1.85 1.22
C ASP A 158 -12.85 -2.28 1.91
N SER A 159 -13.81 -1.39 2.09
CA SER A 159 -15.09 -1.73 2.73
C SER A 159 -15.93 -2.68 1.87
N PHE A 160 -16.01 -2.46 0.56
CA PHE A 160 -16.67 -3.39 -0.35
C PHE A 160 -15.92 -4.72 -0.46
N MET A 161 -14.58 -4.70 -0.42
CA MET A 161 -13.79 -5.93 -0.35
C MET A 161 -14.20 -6.79 0.85
N ILE A 162 -14.31 -6.19 2.01
CA ILE A 162 -14.72 -6.87 3.25
C ILE A 162 -16.09 -7.52 3.08
N ALA A 163 -17.07 -6.75 2.62
CA ALA A 163 -18.44 -7.26 2.44
C ALA A 163 -18.52 -8.38 1.40
N LEU A 164 -17.84 -8.22 0.27
CA LEU A 164 -17.78 -9.23 -0.79
C LEU A 164 -17.14 -10.52 -0.28
N LYS A 165 -16.01 -10.43 0.41
CA LYS A 165 -15.33 -11.59 0.99
C LYS A 165 -16.16 -12.28 2.07
N ALA A 166 -16.84 -11.51 2.92
CA ALA A 166 -17.76 -12.05 3.92
C ALA A 166 -18.89 -12.87 3.28
N LEU A 167 -19.33 -12.48 2.09
CA LEU A 167 -20.38 -13.17 1.32
C LEU A 167 -19.84 -14.30 0.43
N GLY A 168 -18.53 -14.49 0.35
CA GLY A 168 -17.90 -15.52 -0.48
C GLY A 168 -17.71 -15.13 -1.95
N TYR A 169 -17.77 -13.85 -2.26
CA TYR A 169 -17.60 -13.34 -3.61
C TYR A 169 -16.18 -12.82 -3.86
N SER A 170 -15.78 -12.75 -5.13
CA SER A 170 -14.55 -12.05 -5.51
C SER A 170 -14.66 -10.55 -5.22
N MET A 171 -13.61 -9.96 -4.68
CA MET A 171 -13.57 -8.51 -4.48
C MET A 171 -13.49 -7.74 -5.82
N ASN A 172 -13.19 -8.43 -6.91
CA ASN A 172 -13.11 -7.87 -8.27
C ASN A 172 -14.38 -8.11 -9.09
N THR A 173 -15.46 -8.52 -8.44
CA THR A 173 -16.71 -8.78 -9.14
C THR A 173 -17.24 -7.55 -9.89
N THR A 174 -17.84 -7.80 -11.05
CA THR A 174 -18.62 -6.83 -11.82
C THR A 174 -20.11 -7.17 -11.84
N ASN A 175 -20.51 -8.22 -11.12
CA ASN A 175 -21.89 -8.66 -11.03
C ASN A 175 -22.69 -7.70 -10.17
N GLU A 176 -23.70 -7.04 -10.74
CA GLU A 176 -24.49 -6.05 -10.03
C GLU A 176 -25.25 -6.62 -8.84
N SER A 177 -25.70 -7.86 -8.90
CA SER A 177 -26.39 -8.54 -7.82
C SER A 177 -25.45 -8.76 -6.61
N GLU A 178 -24.22 -9.19 -6.85
CA GLU A 178 -23.22 -9.38 -5.81
C GLU A 178 -22.80 -8.04 -5.15
N ILE A 179 -22.66 -7.00 -5.97
CA ILE A 179 -22.37 -5.64 -5.48
C ILE A 179 -23.52 -5.12 -4.60
N GLU A 180 -24.75 -5.37 -5.00
CA GLU A 180 -25.93 -4.98 -4.21
C GLU A 180 -26.00 -5.73 -2.89
N GLU A 181 -25.71 -7.03 -2.86
CA GLU A 181 -25.64 -7.82 -1.62
C GLU A 181 -24.55 -7.29 -0.69
N ALA A 182 -23.38 -6.91 -1.24
CA ALA A 182 -22.30 -6.31 -0.46
C ALA A 182 -22.72 -4.95 0.12
N TYR A 183 -23.41 -4.14 -0.66
CA TYR A 183 -23.99 -2.88 -0.19
C TYR A 183 -24.95 -3.11 0.98
N GLN A 184 -25.83 -4.08 0.87
CA GLN A 184 -26.77 -4.42 1.94
C GLN A 184 -26.03 -4.92 3.20
N TRP A 185 -24.97 -5.71 3.04
CA TRP A 185 -24.12 -6.13 4.16
C TRP A 185 -23.52 -4.93 4.91
N LEU A 186 -23.04 -3.93 4.17
CA LEU A 186 -22.48 -2.72 4.77
C LEU A 186 -23.53 -1.86 5.47
N ILE A 187 -24.75 -1.77 4.91
CA ILE A 187 -25.87 -1.06 5.54
C ILE A 187 -26.28 -1.76 6.84
N ASP A 188 -26.41 -3.07 6.84
CA ASP A 188 -26.80 -3.86 8.02
C ASP A 188 -25.72 -3.75 9.11
N GLN A 189 -24.46 -3.83 8.74
CA GLN A 189 -23.34 -3.65 9.65
C GLN A 189 -23.34 -2.23 10.25
N ARG A 190 -23.53 -1.21 9.43
CA ARG A 190 -23.64 0.17 9.89
C ARG A 190 -24.73 0.34 10.93
N ASP A 191 -25.94 -0.17 10.64
CA ASP A 191 -27.13 0.03 11.46
C ASP A 191 -27.09 -0.77 12.77
N THR A 192 -26.49 -1.96 12.75
CA THR A 192 -26.41 -2.84 13.92
C THR A 192 -25.19 -2.60 14.80
N MET A 193 -24.08 -2.18 14.23
CA MET A 193 -22.78 -2.11 14.93
C MET A 193 -22.30 -0.71 15.24
N ASP A 194 -22.87 0.30 14.60
CA ASP A 194 -22.46 1.71 14.76
C ASP A 194 -20.94 1.92 14.66
N PRO A 195 -20.31 1.47 13.57
CA PRO A 195 -18.87 1.64 13.40
C PRO A 195 -18.50 3.09 13.13
N ILE A 196 -17.25 3.45 13.46
CA ILE A 196 -16.64 4.70 13.04
C ILE A 196 -15.84 4.42 11.77
N TYR A 197 -16.09 5.19 10.72
CA TYR A 197 -15.31 5.15 9.49
C TYR A 197 -14.08 6.05 9.68
N ALA A 198 -12.90 5.43 9.85
CA ALA A 198 -11.69 6.11 10.25
C ALA A 198 -10.64 6.13 9.13
N GLY A 199 -9.80 7.14 9.14
CA GLY A 199 -8.57 7.22 8.36
C GLY A 199 -7.35 6.94 9.25
N ASP A 200 -6.29 7.71 9.07
CA ASP A 200 -5.01 7.52 9.78
C ASP A 200 -5.10 7.74 11.30
N ASP A 201 -6.13 8.42 11.76
CA ASP A 201 -6.42 8.62 13.19
C ASP A 201 -6.67 7.29 13.94
N VAL A 202 -6.97 6.20 13.23
CA VAL A 202 -7.12 4.86 13.80
C VAL A 202 -5.84 4.39 14.52
N ILE A 203 -4.68 4.82 14.05
CA ILE A 203 -3.37 4.39 14.59
C ILE A 203 -3.26 4.79 16.07
N ASP A 204 -3.36 6.07 16.36
CA ASP A 204 -3.24 6.58 17.74
C ASP A 204 -4.38 6.08 18.63
N ASN A 205 -5.58 6.01 18.09
CA ASN A 205 -6.76 5.54 18.82
C ASN A 205 -6.64 4.07 19.22
N MET A 206 -6.12 3.21 18.35
CA MET A 206 -5.93 1.80 18.68
C MET A 206 -4.75 1.58 19.62
N ILE A 207 -3.65 2.34 19.49
CA ILE A 207 -2.54 2.31 20.44
C ILE A 207 -3.06 2.62 21.85
N SER A 208 -3.97 3.56 21.98
CA SER A 208 -4.59 3.96 23.27
C SER A 208 -5.63 2.96 23.78
N GLY A 209 -6.01 1.94 23.01
CA GLY A 209 -7.00 0.94 23.41
C GLY A 209 -8.44 1.44 23.40
N ASN A 210 -8.77 2.42 22.58
CA ASN A 210 -10.10 3.05 22.57
C ASN A 210 -11.22 2.14 22.08
N LYS A 211 -10.91 1.19 21.17
CA LYS A 211 -11.90 0.24 20.63
C LYS A 211 -11.33 -1.17 20.55
N ALA A 212 -12.22 -2.15 20.44
CA ALA A 212 -11.87 -3.56 20.42
C ALA A 212 -11.34 -4.03 19.06
N LEU A 213 -11.86 -3.46 17.98
CA LEU A 213 -11.62 -3.93 16.61
C LEU A 213 -11.34 -2.75 15.67
N ALA A 214 -10.44 -2.97 14.73
CA ALA A 214 -10.19 -2.03 13.64
C ALA A 214 -9.80 -2.75 12.35
N VAL A 215 -10.28 -2.25 11.22
CA VAL A 215 -9.78 -2.63 9.91
C VAL A 215 -8.58 -1.76 9.58
N VAL A 216 -7.45 -2.36 9.34
CA VAL A 216 -6.18 -1.64 9.09
C VAL A 216 -5.34 -2.34 8.03
N TYR A 217 -4.43 -1.60 7.43
CA TYR A 217 -3.35 -2.16 6.62
C TYR A 217 -2.32 -2.84 7.53
N SER A 218 -1.71 -3.91 7.03
CA SER A 218 -0.76 -4.73 7.79
C SER A 218 0.45 -3.94 8.29
N GLY A 219 0.94 -2.97 7.53
CA GLY A 219 2.04 -2.10 7.96
C GLY A 219 1.68 -1.24 9.15
N ASP A 220 0.49 -0.65 9.15
CA ASP A 220 -0.02 0.11 10.27
C ASP A 220 -0.25 -0.79 11.49
N ALA A 221 -0.77 -2.00 11.27
CA ALA A 221 -0.93 -2.99 12.35
C ALA A 221 0.39 -3.34 13.02
N SER A 222 1.45 -3.53 12.25
CA SER A 222 2.78 -3.84 12.79
C SER A 222 3.28 -2.73 13.71
N TYR A 223 3.14 -1.49 13.31
CA TYR A 223 3.50 -0.34 14.14
C TYR A 223 2.64 -0.27 15.41
N ILE A 224 1.32 -0.38 15.27
CA ILE A 224 0.38 -0.31 16.40
C ILE A 224 0.68 -1.41 17.43
N ILE A 225 0.90 -2.64 16.97
CA ILE A 225 1.20 -3.78 17.86
C ILE A 225 2.54 -3.56 18.58
N SER A 226 3.54 -2.97 17.91
CA SER A 226 4.83 -2.67 18.54
C SER A 226 4.68 -1.68 19.70
N GLU A 227 3.73 -0.76 19.61
CA GLU A 227 3.43 0.23 20.65
C GLU A 227 2.43 -0.29 21.70
N ASN A 228 1.57 -1.24 21.36
CA ASN A 228 0.60 -1.84 22.27
C ASN A 228 0.53 -3.37 22.06
N PRO A 229 1.30 -4.16 22.84
CA PRO A 229 1.36 -5.61 22.69
C PRO A 229 0.08 -6.35 23.11
N ASN A 230 -0.94 -5.68 23.65
CA ASN A 230 -2.26 -6.26 23.91
C ASN A 230 -3.05 -6.47 22.60
N LEU A 231 -2.61 -5.86 21.51
CA LEU A 231 -3.26 -5.97 20.22
C LEU A 231 -2.60 -7.06 19.37
N ASP A 232 -3.39 -7.65 18.49
CA ASP A 232 -2.91 -8.60 17.50
C ASP A 232 -3.68 -8.40 16.19
N TYR A 233 -3.26 -9.07 15.14
CA TYR A 233 -3.77 -8.90 13.78
C TYR A 233 -4.01 -10.25 13.13
N PHE A 234 -5.06 -10.36 12.33
CA PHE A 234 -5.27 -11.53 11.49
C PHE A 234 -5.94 -11.16 10.17
N THR A 235 -5.73 -12.00 9.18
CA THR A 235 -6.45 -11.95 7.91
C THR A 235 -7.46 -13.09 7.88
N PRO A 236 -8.77 -12.79 7.65
CA PRO A 236 -9.81 -13.81 7.62
C PRO A 236 -9.60 -14.86 6.51
N GLU A 237 -10.00 -16.11 6.81
CA GLU A 237 -9.93 -17.22 5.85
C GLU A 237 -10.78 -17.00 4.59
N GLN A 238 -11.80 -16.18 4.68
CA GLN A 238 -12.63 -15.75 3.55
C GLN A 238 -11.83 -15.01 2.47
N GLY A 239 -10.63 -14.58 2.81
CA GLY A 239 -9.73 -13.86 1.93
C GLY A 239 -9.72 -12.36 2.17
N THR A 240 -8.70 -11.73 1.69
CA THR A 240 -8.49 -10.28 1.79
C THR A 240 -7.79 -9.74 0.55
N ASN A 241 -7.62 -8.44 0.51
CA ASN A 241 -6.75 -7.76 -0.44
C ASN A 241 -5.30 -7.96 -0.03
N ARG A 242 -4.54 -8.65 -0.87
CA ARG A 242 -3.08 -8.65 -0.84
C ARG A 242 -2.61 -7.61 -1.86
N TRP A 243 -1.96 -6.57 -1.39
CA TRP A 243 -1.62 -5.41 -2.23
C TRP A 243 -0.11 -5.27 -2.41
N TYR A 244 0.25 -4.65 -3.53
CA TYR A 244 1.62 -4.35 -3.90
C TYR A 244 1.71 -2.91 -4.40
N ASP A 245 2.72 -2.20 -3.95
CA ASP A 245 3.14 -0.94 -4.55
C ASP A 245 4.47 -1.18 -5.25
N ALA A 246 4.65 -0.58 -6.40
CA ALA A 246 5.83 -0.84 -7.21
C ALA A 246 6.32 0.40 -7.94
N MET A 247 7.60 0.39 -8.26
CA MET A 247 8.27 1.44 -9.03
C MET A 247 8.13 1.16 -10.51
N VAL A 248 7.72 2.17 -11.26
CA VAL A 248 7.54 2.11 -12.71
C VAL A 248 8.20 3.30 -13.39
N ILE A 249 8.55 3.16 -14.66
CA ILE A 249 9.17 4.22 -15.47
C ILE A 249 8.15 4.68 -16.51
N THR A 250 7.91 5.99 -16.58
CA THR A 250 6.98 6.55 -17.54
C THR A 250 7.50 6.41 -18.98
N LYS A 251 6.57 6.33 -19.93
CA LYS A 251 6.90 6.21 -21.35
C LYS A 251 7.78 7.36 -21.86
N ASP A 252 7.52 8.56 -21.39
CA ASP A 252 8.20 9.78 -21.83
C ASP A 252 9.42 10.16 -20.95
N CYS A 253 9.88 9.24 -20.10
CA CYS A 253 11.04 9.46 -19.26
C CYS A 253 12.26 9.86 -20.10
N SER A 254 12.86 11.00 -19.78
CA SER A 254 14.06 11.51 -20.48
C SER A 254 15.38 11.00 -19.89
N GLU A 255 15.35 10.48 -18.66
CA GLU A 255 16.50 9.99 -17.90
C GLU A 255 16.36 8.46 -17.65
N VAL A 256 16.22 7.69 -18.71
CA VAL A 256 15.91 6.25 -18.63
C VAL A 256 16.97 5.46 -17.85
N GLN A 257 18.25 5.73 -18.13
CA GLN A 257 19.36 5.09 -17.41
C GLN A 257 19.33 5.41 -15.92
N LEU A 258 19.18 6.68 -15.59
CA LEU A 258 19.14 7.15 -14.21
C LEU A 258 17.92 6.60 -13.45
N ALA A 259 16.78 6.48 -14.14
CA ALA A 259 15.56 5.87 -13.58
C ALA A 259 15.80 4.39 -13.20
N HIS A 260 16.47 3.62 -14.04
CA HIS A 260 16.85 2.24 -13.73
C HIS A 260 17.83 2.16 -12.56
N GLU A 261 18.82 3.05 -12.52
CA GLU A 261 19.77 3.13 -11.41
C GLU A 261 19.07 3.47 -10.10
N PHE A 262 18.09 4.37 -10.14
CA PHE A 262 17.26 4.70 -8.98
C PHE A 262 16.50 3.47 -8.46
N ILE A 263 15.82 2.74 -9.33
CA ILE A 263 15.09 1.51 -8.96
C ILE A 263 16.07 0.48 -8.37
N ASN A 264 17.21 0.28 -9.00
CA ASN A 264 18.22 -0.64 -8.51
C ASN A 264 18.75 -0.23 -7.12
N PHE A 265 18.98 1.06 -6.92
CA PHE A 265 19.41 1.62 -5.63
C PHE A 265 18.39 1.37 -4.52
N MET A 266 17.10 1.58 -4.82
CA MET A 266 16.02 1.41 -3.84
C MET A 266 15.84 -0.03 -3.36
N ILE A 267 16.17 -1.01 -4.18
CA ILE A 267 16.11 -2.44 -3.81
C ILE A 267 17.48 -3.02 -3.43
N SER A 268 18.48 -2.18 -3.19
CA SER A 268 19.70 -2.62 -2.52
C SER A 268 19.38 -3.02 -1.07
N ASP A 269 20.19 -3.89 -0.49
CA ASP A 269 19.99 -4.36 0.89
C ASP A 269 19.94 -3.18 1.87
N LYS A 270 20.86 -2.23 1.72
CA LYS A 270 20.95 -1.05 2.59
C LYS A 270 19.73 -0.13 2.48
N SER A 271 19.34 0.23 1.26
CA SER A 271 18.20 1.13 1.04
C SER A 271 16.89 0.52 1.45
N ALA A 272 16.68 -0.75 1.15
CA ALA A 272 15.48 -1.47 1.52
C ALA A 272 15.31 -1.58 3.03
N LEU A 273 16.39 -1.84 3.77
CA LEU A 273 16.37 -1.87 5.23
C LEU A 273 16.03 -0.50 5.80
N SER A 274 16.70 0.54 5.33
CA SER A 274 16.43 1.92 5.75
C SER A 274 14.97 2.33 5.52
N ASN A 275 14.42 1.98 4.36
CA ASN A 275 13.02 2.25 4.02
C ASN A 275 12.03 1.51 4.93
N THR A 276 12.20 0.21 5.16
CA THR A 276 11.26 -0.54 6.01
C THR A 276 11.35 -0.11 7.47
N GLU A 277 12.54 0.26 7.96
CA GLU A 277 12.69 0.82 9.30
C GLU A 277 11.96 2.16 9.46
N GLU A 278 12.03 3.04 8.47
CA GLU A 278 11.38 4.35 8.51
C GLU A 278 9.88 4.27 8.29
N VAL A 279 9.43 3.51 7.29
CA VAL A 279 8.02 3.44 6.87
C VAL A 279 7.23 2.42 7.69
N GLY A 280 7.85 1.34 8.12
CA GLY A 280 7.23 0.27 8.90
C GLY A 280 6.49 -0.77 8.08
N TYR A 281 6.39 -0.60 6.76
CA TYR A 281 5.74 -1.56 5.87
C TYR A 281 6.69 -2.68 5.48
N THR A 282 6.11 -3.80 5.04
CA THR A 282 6.87 -5.01 4.71
C THR A 282 7.72 -4.79 3.45
N SER A 283 9.02 -5.01 3.60
CA SER A 283 9.96 -4.92 2.49
C SER A 283 9.75 -6.03 1.47
N THR A 284 9.96 -5.70 0.21
CA THR A 284 10.03 -6.67 -0.90
C THR A 284 11.43 -7.26 -1.07
N VAL A 285 12.42 -6.72 -0.36
CA VAL A 285 13.82 -7.19 -0.39
C VAL A 285 14.06 -8.19 0.72
N LYS A 286 14.57 -9.35 0.35
CA LYS A 286 14.72 -10.51 1.24
C LYS A 286 15.52 -10.23 2.51
N SER A 287 16.67 -9.59 2.40
CA SER A 287 17.52 -9.28 3.56
C SER A 287 16.84 -8.34 4.55
N ALA A 288 16.20 -7.29 4.06
CA ALA A 288 15.45 -6.34 4.88
C ALA A 288 14.24 -7.01 5.55
N PHE A 289 13.49 -7.81 4.79
CA PHE A 289 12.37 -8.60 5.30
C PHE A 289 12.79 -9.51 6.47
N GLU A 290 13.86 -10.28 6.29
CA GLU A 290 14.37 -11.20 7.32
C GLU A 290 14.89 -10.42 8.55
N THR A 291 15.60 -9.31 8.36
CA THR A 291 16.09 -8.48 9.45
C THR A 291 14.97 -7.96 10.33
N MET A 292 13.91 -7.43 9.73
CA MET A 292 12.76 -6.90 10.48
C MET A 292 11.96 -8.00 11.15
N LYS A 293 11.74 -9.11 10.46
CA LYS A 293 11.02 -10.28 10.96
C LYS A 293 11.70 -10.93 12.17
N GLU A 294 13.02 -10.95 12.19
CA GLU A 294 13.80 -11.50 13.29
C GLU A 294 14.15 -10.48 14.36
N GLY A 295 14.07 -9.18 14.04
CA GLY A 295 14.43 -8.05 14.90
C GLY A 295 13.24 -7.28 15.43
N ASP A 296 13.04 -6.05 14.95
CA ASP A 296 12.07 -5.09 15.50
C ASP A 296 10.62 -5.58 15.45
N TYR A 297 10.26 -6.40 14.46
CA TYR A 297 8.92 -6.98 14.32
C TYR A 297 8.87 -8.48 14.62
N ALA A 298 9.82 -8.99 15.38
CA ALA A 298 9.81 -10.39 15.81
C ALA A 298 8.51 -10.72 16.56
N GLY A 299 7.83 -11.78 16.14
CA GLY A 299 6.56 -12.22 16.73
C GLY A 299 5.34 -11.39 16.31
N ILE A 300 5.50 -10.37 15.47
CA ILE A 300 4.40 -9.56 14.95
C ILE A 300 3.98 -10.15 13.59
N SER A 301 2.89 -10.92 13.60
CA SER A 301 2.44 -11.67 12.42
C SER A 301 2.04 -10.78 11.24
N SER A 302 1.55 -9.56 11.50
CA SER A 302 1.13 -8.62 10.46
C SER A 302 2.26 -8.18 9.52
N TYR A 303 3.51 -8.30 9.94
CA TYR A 303 4.66 -7.99 9.09
C TYR A 303 4.87 -9.02 7.96
N ILE A 304 4.33 -10.23 8.13
CA ILE A 304 4.47 -11.33 7.16
C ILE A 304 3.14 -11.49 6.40
N PRO A 305 3.01 -10.97 5.16
CA PRO A 305 1.78 -11.12 4.40
C PRO A 305 1.46 -12.59 4.11
N ASP A 306 0.19 -12.95 4.19
CA ASP A 306 -0.28 -14.30 3.86
C ASP A 306 -0.26 -14.52 2.35
N THR A 307 0.62 -15.39 1.89
CA THR A 307 0.78 -15.79 0.48
C THR A 307 0.16 -17.14 0.17
N ILE A 308 -0.44 -17.81 1.16
CA ILE A 308 -0.90 -19.21 1.05
C ILE A 308 -2.41 -19.27 0.78
N ASN A 309 -3.20 -18.40 1.40
CA ASN A 309 -4.65 -18.44 1.26
C ASN A 309 -5.07 -18.13 -0.19
N PRO A 310 -5.68 -19.09 -0.91
CA PRO A 310 -6.08 -18.88 -2.31
C PRO A 310 -7.24 -17.88 -2.47
N ASN A 311 -7.91 -17.53 -1.38
CA ASN A 311 -8.99 -16.54 -1.39
C ASN A 311 -8.48 -15.11 -1.35
N ASN A 312 -7.20 -14.89 -1.07
CA ASN A 312 -6.60 -13.57 -1.15
C ASN A 312 -6.50 -13.13 -2.61
N GLU A 313 -6.89 -11.90 -2.89
CA GLU A 313 -6.89 -11.35 -4.23
C GLU A 313 -6.11 -10.03 -4.29
N ILE A 314 -5.72 -9.64 -5.49
CA ILE A 314 -5.18 -8.31 -5.80
C ILE A 314 -6.28 -7.53 -6.49
N PHE A 315 -6.46 -6.25 -6.14
CA PHE A 315 -7.42 -5.41 -6.84
C PHE A 315 -7.06 -5.30 -8.33
N ALA A 316 -8.04 -5.61 -9.17
CA ALA A 316 -7.95 -5.38 -10.60
C ALA A 316 -8.41 -3.95 -10.93
N TYR A 317 -7.96 -3.46 -12.10
CA TYR A 317 -8.48 -2.23 -12.65
C TYR A 317 -9.99 -2.32 -12.82
N GLN A 318 -10.71 -1.30 -12.35
CA GLN A 318 -12.17 -1.20 -12.50
C GLN A 318 -12.53 -0.29 -13.65
N GLN A 319 -13.46 -0.73 -14.50
CA GLN A 319 -14.08 0.12 -15.51
C GLN A 319 -14.77 1.31 -14.84
N PRO A 320 -14.76 2.51 -15.46
CA PRO A 320 -15.32 3.72 -14.86
C PRO A 320 -16.75 3.58 -14.35
N LYS A 321 -17.59 2.85 -15.09
CA LYS A 321 -19.01 2.60 -14.71
C LYS A 321 -19.11 1.82 -13.41
N ILE A 322 -18.28 0.79 -13.22
CA ILE A 322 -18.28 -0.04 -12.00
C ILE A 322 -17.71 0.77 -10.83
N LYS A 323 -16.62 1.49 -11.06
CA LYS A 323 -16.01 2.36 -10.04
C LYS A 323 -17.00 3.42 -9.54
N GLN A 324 -17.76 4.04 -10.46
CA GLN A 324 -18.78 5.02 -10.13
C GLN A 324 -19.89 4.38 -9.27
N LYS A 325 -20.32 3.17 -9.59
CA LYS A 325 -21.34 2.46 -8.82
C LYS A 325 -20.87 2.24 -7.37
N PHE A 326 -19.67 1.76 -7.16
CA PHE A 326 -19.12 1.59 -5.81
C PHE A 326 -19.05 2.92 -5.05
N ALA A 327 -18.61 3.99 -5.70
CA ALA A 327 -18.53 5.31 -5.09
C ALA A 327 -19.89 5.84 -4.65
N GLU A 328 -20.92 5.69 -5.49
CA GLU A 328 -22.29 6.09 -5.18
C GLU A 328 -22.86 5.30 -4.01
N LEU A 329 -22.67 4.00 -3.99
CA LEU A 329 -23.16 3.13 -2.90
C LEU A 329 -22.42 3.42 -1.59
N TRP A 330 -21.11 3.66 -1.66
CA TRP A 330 -20.32 4.02 -0.48
C TRP A 330 -20.78 5.34 0.15
N THR A 331 -21.08 6.33 -0.68
CA THR A 331 -21.65 7.59 -0.21
C THR A 331 -22.96 7.34 0.56
N LYS A 332 -23.83 6.44 0.08
CA LYS A 332 -25.07 6.07 0.75
C LYS A 332 -24.81 5.33 2.07
N VAL A 333 -23.80 4.47 2.13
CA VAL A 333 -23.44 3.79 3.38
C VAL A 333 -23.07 4.81 4.47
N LYS A 334 -22.29 5.82 4.12
CA LYS A 334 -21.85 6.85 5.07
C LYS A 334 -22.90 7.90 5.40
N ALA A 335 -23.92 8.03 4.58
CA ALA A 335 -25.04 8.94 4.84
C ALA A 335 -26.05 8.26 5.77
N LYS A 336 -26.13 8.71 7.03
CA LYS A 336 -27.17 8.30 7.99
C LYS A 336 -28.38 9.20 7.87
#